data_b6378fc255ad54592ad24b79ccc960d6
#
_entry.id   b6378fc255ad54592ad24b79ccc960d6
#
_cell.length_a   1.000
_cell.length_b   1.000
_cell.length_c   1.000
_cell.angle_alpha   90.00
_cell.angle_beta   90.00
_cell.angle_gamma   90.00
#
_symmetry.space_group_name_H-M   'P 1'
#
loop_
_entity.id
_entity.type
_entity.pdbx_description
1 polymer ?
#
loop_
_entity_poly.entity_id
_entity_poly.type
_entity_poly.pdbx_seq_one_letter_code
_entity_poly.pdbx_strand_id
1 'polypeptide(L)'
;IGHSFMGDFVSMPNDEIRRYSRMEKLMENKLSRRFKVRRLDKNDFGYLLEHIYGRTGTAYEDFEFTLPLKKRKSDTLVKRYDLIKPARCLIEEKQRYMRIKSEDSESYVAYFTISDVVGELDFPSSEIFYFQEQQFDFPIDTSMNVEIVTNKAALSTVRNKKKELKDLENHAWEANSDTTNQVMDALESVDELETVLDQSKESMYKLSYVVRVTAPDVEELKRRCNQVRDFYDDASIKLVRPIGDMMGLHSEFIPASKRYMNDYVQYVTSDFLAGLGFGATQMLGERDGIYLGYNVDTDQNVYVQPARAAQGVKGSVTNALSGAFLGSLGGGKSLSFNLLTYYAVLNGAQALILDPKSERGLWKEKLPEIADEINIVNLTSDEENKGMLDPYIIMRKTKDAESLALDVLTFLTGISSRDGKLFPVLRRAVRAVTNSEMRGLLRVIDALRE
;
A
#
# COMPACT_ATOMS: atom_id res chain seq x y z
N ILE A 1 9.40 11.67 -14.41
CA ILE A 1 9.08 11.84 -15.85
C ILE A 1 10.17 12.69 -16.44
N GLY A 2 11.20 12.05 -17.02
CA GLY A 2 12.27 12.75 -17.71
C GLY A 2 11.88 13.02 -19.16
N HIS A 3 11.86 14.28 -19.55
CA HIS A 3 11.89 14.65 -20.94
C HIS A 3 13.27 15.16 -21.31
N SER A 4 13.85 14.66 -22.41
CA SER A 4 15.11 15.20 -22.89
C SER A 4 14.87 16.56 -23.54
N PHE A 5 15.50 17.57 -23.02
CA PHE A 5 15.57 18.89 -23.62
C PHE A 5 16.90 19.04 -24.35
N MET A 6 16.86 19.35 -25.65
CA MET A 6 18.03 19.63 -26.46
C MET A 6 18.30 21.14 -26.50
N GLY A 7 18.85 21.68 -25.43
CA GLY A 7 19.19 23.11 -25.32
C GLY A 7 19.89 23.44 -24.01
N ASP A 8 20.42 24.65 -23.92
CA ASP A 8 21.00 25.16 -22.68
C ASP A 8 19.89 25.41 -21.63
N PHE A 9 20.08 24.91 -20.42
CA PHE A 9 19.15 25.07 -19.30
C PHE A 9 18.76 26.52 -18.99
N VAL A 10 19.59 27.48 -19.41
CA VAL A 10 19.40 28.92 -19.20
C VAL A 10 18.45 29.54 -20.21
N SER A 11 18.21 28.88 -21.32
CA SER A 11 17.37 29.39 -22.42
C SER A 11 16.09 28.60 -22.63
N MET A 12 15.66 27.83 -21.61
CA MET A 12 14.40 27.08 -21.72
C MET A 12 13.23 28.05 -21.95
N PRO A 13 12.50 27.91 -23.08
CA PRO A 13 11.37 28.79 -23.36
C PRO A 13 10.32 28.75 -22.27
N ASN A 14 9.72 29.89 -21.95
CA ASN A 14 8.67 29.98 -20.94
C ASN A 14 7.49 29.04 -21.20
N ASP A 15 7.21 28.72 -22.44
CA ASP A 15 6.13 27.80 -22.82
C ASP A 15 6.46 26.35 -22.43
N GLU A 16 7.71 25.95 -22.57
CA GLU A 16 8.19 24.65 -22.12
C GLU A 16 8.13 24.54 -20.60
N ILE A 17 8.59 25.57 -19.89
CA ILE A 17 8.50 25.62 -18.42
C ILE A 17 7.05 25.49 -17.97
N ARG A 18 6.11 26.18 -18.61
CA ARG A 18 4.67 26.07 -18.31
C ARG A 18 4.13 24.67 -18.61
N ARG A 19 4.58 24.07 -19.70
CA ARG A 19 4.19 22.68 -20.05
C ARG A 19 4.64 21.69 -18.99
N TYR A 20 5.89 21.73 -18.57
CA TYR A 20 6.42 20.86 -17.52
C TYR A 20 5.75 21.10 -16.17
N SER A 21 5.51 22.34 -15.79
CA SER A 21 4.80 22.69 -14.55
C SER A 21 3.35 22.17 -14.55
N ARG A 22 2.68 22.13 -15.69
CA ARG A 22 1.34 21.53 -15.82
C ARG A 22 1.39 20.01 -15.66
N MET A 23 2.36 19.36 -16.31
CA MET A 23 2.55 17.91 -16.19
C MET A 23 2.87 17.51 -14.75
N GLU A 24 3.76 18.23 -14.09
CA GLU A 24 4.13 18.03 -12.69
C GLU A 24 2.90 18.10 -11.77
N LYS A 25 2.10 19.17 -11.88
CA LYS A 25 0.86 19.32 -11.10
C LYS A 25 -0.14 18.18 -11.37
N LEU A 26 -0.22 17.74 -12.61
CA LEU A 26 -1.14 16.67 -12.99
C LEU A 26 -0.71 15.33 -12.40
N MET A 27 0.59 15.05 -12.36
CA MET A 27 1.16 13.86 -11.71
C MET A 27 1.03 13.94 -10.20
N GLU A 28 1.37 15.07 -9.59
CA GLU A 28 1.18 15.32 -8.15
C GLU A 28 -0.28 15.05 -7.74
N ASN A 29 -1.25 15.59 -8.49
CA ASN A 29 -2.68 15.37 -8.24
C ASN A 29 -3.11 13.90 -8.41
N LYS A 30 -2.54 13.18 -9.38
CA LYS A 30 -2.84 11.76 -9.58
C LYS A 30 -2.26 10.89 -8.46
N LEU A 31 -1.00 11.10 -8.14
CA LEU A 31 -0.28 10.31 -7.14
C LEU A 31 -0.76 10.61 -5.72
N SER A 32 -1.07 11.87 -5.39
CA SER A 32 -1.57 12.29 -4.06
C SER A 32 -2.89 11.64 -3.65
N ARG A 33 -3.61 11.05 -4.60
CA ARG A 33 -4.85 10.30 -4.28
C ARG A 33 -4.59 9.01 -3.50
N ARG A 34 -3.41 8.43 -3.68
CA ARG A 34 -3.06 7.11 -3.11
C ARG A 34 -1.75 7.12 -2.32
N PHE A 35 -0.83 8.03 -2.64
CA PHE A 35 0.48 8.11 -2.03
C PHE A 35 0.70 9.48 -1.37
N LYS A 36 1.48 9.51 -0.31
CA LYS A 36 1.99 10.76 0.25
C LYS A 36 3.17 11.22 -0.61
N VAL A 37 2.95 12.22 -1.45
CA VAL A 37 3.97 12.74 -2.37
C VAL A 37 4.37 14.16 -2.01
N ARG A 38 5.62 14.49 -2.24
CA ARG A 38 6.16 15.85 -2.20
C ARG A 38 7.11 16.08 -3.37
N ARG A 39 7.30 17.31 -3.73
CA ARG A 39 8.33 17.70 -4.70
C ARG A 39 9.71 17.56 -4.09
N LEU A 40 10.66 17.09 -4.89
CA LEU A 40 12.05 17.16 -4.53
C LEU A 40 12.51 18.62 -4.51
N ASP A 41 13.13 19.02 -3.43
CA ASP A 41 13.82 20.30 -3.36
C ASP A 41 15.29 20.16 -3.76
N LYS A 42 16.04 21.24 -3.60
CA LYS A 42 17.47 21.32 -3.91
C LYS A 42 18.31 20.38 -3.04
N ASN A 43 17.92 20.22 -1.79
CA ASN A 43 18.61 19.36 -0.82
C ASN A 43 18.37 17.88 -1.14
N ASP A 44 17.11 17.51 -1.41
CA ASP A 44 16.74 16.17 -1.86
C ASP A 44 17.54 15.75 -3.09
N PHE A 45 17.61 16.63 -4.09
CA PHE A 45 18.33 16.33 -5.33
C PHE A 45 19.84 16.21 -5.09
N GLY A 46 20.40 17.08 -4.26
CA GLY A 46 21.80 17.02 -3.85
C GLY A 46 22.13 15.72 -3.14
N TYR A 47 21.28 15.31 -2.18
CA TYR A 47 21.41 14.05 -1.47
C TYR A 47 21.40 12.85 -2.44
N LEU A 48 20.45 12.80 -3.35
CA LEU A 48 20.38 11.71 -4.34
C LEU A 48 21.64 11.63 -5.20
N LEU A 49 22.18 12.77 -5.65
CA LEU A 49 23.41 12.78 -6.43
C LEU A 49 24.61 12.30 -5.60
N GLU A 50 24.78 12.77 -4.37
CA GLU A 50 25.87 12.31 -3.51
C GLU A 50 25.73 10.83 -3.17
N HIS A 51 24.53 10.35 -2.91
CA HIS A 51 24.27 8.95 -2.65
C HIS A 51 24.67 8.06 -3.84
N ILE A 52 24.37 8.52 -5.06
CA ILE A 52 24.68 7.76 -6.29
C ILE A 52 26.20 7.71 -6.52
N TYR A 53 26.92 8.81 -6.30
CA TYR A 53 28.33 8.90 -6.62
C TYR A 53 29.27 8.57 -5.46
N GLY A 54 28.89 8.85 -4.23
CA GLY A 54 29.79 8.72 -3.08
C GLY A 54 29.30 7.75 -2.01
N ARG A 55 28.00 7.52 -1.95
CA ARG A 55 27.33 6.85 -0.86
C ARG A 55 27.85 7.32 0.48
N THR A 56 27.60 8.58 0.79
CA THR A 56 27.88 9.17 2.08
C THR A 56 27.08 8.36 3.14
N GLY A 57 27.73 7.94 4.22
CA GLY A 57 27.03 7.33 5.36
C GLY A 57 26.16 8.33 6.14
N THR A 58 25.96 9.53 5.60
CA THR A 58 25.18 10.61 6.22
C THR A 58 23.70 10.33 6.05
N ALA A 59 22.94 10.34 7.13
CA ALA A 59 21.50 10.25 7.09
C ALA A 59 20.90 11.46 6.35
N TYR A 60 19.75 11.28 5.71
CA TYR A 60 19.10 12.36 4.95
C TYR A 60 18.78 13.57 5.83
N GLU A 61 18.40 13.36 7.07
CA GLU A 61 18.07 14.41 8.05
C GLU A 61 19.27 15.31 8.39
N ASP A 62 20.46 14.75 8.35
CA ASP A 62 21.72 15.45 8.68
C ASP A 62 22.42 16.02 7.44
N PHE A 63 21.83 15.81 6.24
CA PHE A 63 22.43 16.23 4.98
C PHE A 63 22.06 17.65 4.61
N GLU A 64 23.07 18.49 4.41
CA GLU A 64 22.91 19.86 3.88
C GLU A 64 23.67 20.03 2.56
N PHE A 65 22.93 20.21 1.48
CA PHE A 65 23.49 20.44 0.16
C PHE A 65 23.92 21.88 -0.05
N THR A 66 25.22 22.13 0.01
CA THR A 66 25.83 23.39 -0.33
C THR A 66 26.33 23.38 -1.77
N LEU A 67 25.64 24.08 -2.67
CA LEU A 67 26.17 24.31 -3.99
C LEU A 67 27.48 25.16 -3.88
N PRO A 68 28.64 24.67 -4.38
CA PRO A 68 29.91 25.39 -4.31
C PRO A 68 29.97 26.58 -5.28
N LEU A 69 28.85 27.24 -5.47
CA LEU A 69 28.73 28.38 -6.35
C LEU A 69 29.22 29.65 -5.64
N LYS A 70 30.51 29.90 -5.69
CA LYS A 70 31.00 31.31 -5.61
C LYS A 70 30.40 32.05 -6.79
N LYS A 71 29.35 32.85 -6.57
CA LYS A 71 28.81 33.78 -7.54
C LYS A 71 29.93 34.67 -8.04
N ARG A 72 30.54 34.35 -9.16
CA ARG A 72 31.24 35.32 -9.97
C ARG A 72 30.18 36.21 -10.61
N LYS A 73 30.28 37.51 -10.49
CA LYS A 73 29.31 38.49 -11.01
C LYS A 73 29.03 38.42 -12.51
N SER A 74 29.71 37.55 -13.25
CA SER A 74 29.58 37.35 -14.71
C SER A 74 29.02 36.01 -15.18
N ASP A 75 28.83 35.02 -14.26
CA ASP A 75 28.40 33.69 -14.68
C ASP A 75 26.96 33.41 -14.24
N THR A 76 26.03 33.64 -15.15
CA THR A 76 24.62 33.29 -14.99
C THR A 76 24.33 31.84 -15.35
N LEU A 77 25.30 31.06 -15.75
CA LEU A 77 25.15 29.70 -16.29
C LEU A 77 25.68 28.66 -15.29
N VAL A 78 24.77 27.96 -14.63
CA VAL A 78 25.08 26.68 -13.96
C VAL A 78 25.19 25.60 -15.04
N LYS A 79 26.42 25.22 -15.37
CA LYS A 79 26.64 24.15 -16.33
C LYS A 79 26.25 22.80 -15.70
N ARG A 80 25.72 21.87 -16.52
CA ARG A 80 25.26 20.57 -16.07
C ARG A 80 26.28 19.80 -15.21
N TYR A 81 27.57 19.93 -15.54
CA TYR A 81 28.64 19.30 -14.76
C TYR A 81 28.90 19.96 -13.39
N ASP A 82 28.49 21.21 -13.19
CA ASP A 82 28.64 21.88 -11.89
C ASP A 82 27.67 21.29 -10.85
N LEU A 83 26.59 20.67 -11.28
CA LEU A 83 25.66 19.90 -10.40
C LEU A 83 26.28 18.58 -9.94
N ILE A 84 27.21 18.03 -10.70
CA ILE A 84 27.88 16.74 -10.42
C ILE A 84 29.20 16.95 -9.67
N LYS A 85 29.75 18.18 -9.68
CA LYS A 85 30.99 18.53 -8.98
C LYS A 85 31.01 18.20 -7.47
N PRO A 86 29.91 18.30 -6.72
CA PRO A 86 29.91 17.93 -5.30
C PRO A 86 30.28 16.46 -5.06
N ALA A 87 30.01 15.60 -6.02
CA ALA A 87 30.30 14.18 -5.92
C ALA A 87 31.76 13.80 -6.24
N ARG A 88 32.71 14.71 -6.18
CA ARG A 88 34.16 14.55 -6.40
C ARG A 88 34.68 13.12 -6.25
N CYS A 89 34.28 12.21 -7.12
CA CYS A 89 34.66 10.82 -7.09
C CYS A 89 35.39 10.42 -8.37
N LEU A 90 36.31 9.50 -8.22
CA LEU A 90 36.92 8.77 -9.33
C LEU A 90 36.17 7.47 -9.52
N ILE A 91 35.64 7.25 -10.72
CA ILE A 91 34.96 6.02 -11.09
C ILE A 91 35.87 5.19 -11.98
N GLU A 92 36.20 4.00 -11.52
CA GLU A 92 36.93 3.00 -12.28
C GLU A 92 36.01 1.85 -12.64
N GLU A 93 35.73 1.66 -13.92
CA GLU A 93 34.95 0.54 -14.41
C GLU A 93 35.86 -0.70 -14.51
N LYS A 94 35.41 -1.81 -13.93
CA LYS A 94 35.97 -3.17 -14.05
C LYS A 94 34.97 -4.06 -14.80
N GLN A 95 35.35 -5.27 -15.15
CA GLN A 95 34.50 -6.14 -15.95
C GLN A 95 33.10 -6.39 -15.36
N ARG A 96 32.98 -6.51 -14.03
CA ARG A 96 31.72 -6.85 -13.34
C ARG A 96 31.37 -5.95 -12.17
N TYR A 97 32.12 -4.89 -11.93
CA TYR A 97 31.84 -3.92 -10.87
C TYR A 97 32.51 -2.59 -11.19
N MET A 98 32.06 -1.57 -10.53
CA MET A 98 32.72 -0.26 -10.53
C MET A 98 33.33 -0.02 -9.17
N ARG A 99 34.50 0.63 -9.16
CA ARG A 99 35.12 1.19 -7.96
C ARG A 99 34.85 2.68 -7.96
N ILE A 100 34.23 3.18 -6.92
CA ILE A 100 33.94 4.58 -6.73
C ILE A 100 34.80 5.07 -5.56
N LYS A 101 35.73 5.97 -5.82
CA LYS A 101 36.62 6.53 -4.83
C LYS A 101 36.36 8.02 -4.67
N SER A 102 35.93 8.45 -3.48
CA SER A 102 35.85 9.84 -3.07
C SER A 102 37.06 10.24 -2.21
N GLU A 103 37.10 11.47 -1.71
CA GLU A 103 38.18 11.93 -0.81
C GLU A 103 38.19 11.12 0.49
N ASP A 104 37.02 10.76 1.02
CA ASP A 104 36.85 10.16 2.35
C ASP A 104 36.34 8.72 2.33
N SER A 105 35.96 8.18 1.18
CA SER A 105 35.38 6.85 1.06
C SER A 105 35.74 6.15 -0.22
N GLU A 106 35.75 4.82 -0.13
CA GLU A 106 35.92 3.94 -1.26
C GLU A 106 34.80 2.88 -1.23
N SER A 107 34.13 2.68 -2.34
CA SER A 107 33.05 1.70 -2.46
C SER A 107 33.15 0.92 -3.77
N TYR A 108 32.69 -0.30 -3.69
CA TYR A 108 32.58 -1.23 -4.82
C TYR A 108 31.12 -1.47 -5.14
N VAL A 109 30.74 -1.30 -6.40
CA VAL A 109 29.35 -1.29 -6.84
C VAL A 109 29.13 -2.26 -7.97
N ALA A 110 28.10 -3.07 -7.88
CA ALA A 110 27.64 -3.95 -8.95
C ALA A 110 26.20 -3.64 -9.33
N TYR A 111 25.86 -3.95 -10.57
CA TYR A 111 24.52 -3.75 -11.13
C TYR A 111 23.97 -5.07 -11.64
N PHE A 112 22.69 -5.29 -11.38
CA PHE A 112 21.91 -6.38 -11.93
C PHE A 112 20.75 -5.85 -12.72
N THR A 113 20.34 -6.61 -13.73
CA THR A 113 19.14 -6.36 -14.53
C THR A 113 18.32 -7.64 -14.61
N ILE A 114 17.03 -7.54 -14.90
CA ILE A 114 16.19 -8.72 -15.13
C ILE A 114 16.59 -9.34 -16.48
N SER A 115 16.92 -10.62 -16.47
CA SER A 115 17.15 -11.40 -17.71
C SER A 115 15.92 -12.22 -18.09
N ASP A 116 15.18 -12.72 -17.10
CA ASP A 116 14.04 -13.58 -17.31
C ASP A 116 13.11 -13.57 -16.10
N VAL A 117 11.83 -13.86 -16.31
CA VAL A 117 10.84 -14.07 -15.26
C VAL A 117 10.22 -15.44 -15.49
N VAL A 118 10.41 -16.33 -14.55
CA VAL A 118 9.96 -17.72 -14.65
C VAL A 118 8.58 -17.86 -14.01
N GLY A 119 7.54 -17.99 -14.84
CA GLY A 119 6.15 -18.12 -14.37
C GLY A 119 5.47 -16.78 -14.13
N GLU A 120 4.33 -16.84 -13.47
CA GLU A 120 3.54 -15.67 -13.08
C GLU A 120 3.98 -15.15 -11.72
N LEU A 121 3.94 -13.82 -11.54
CA LEU A 121 4.13 -13.23 -10.23
C LEU A 121 2.81 -13.29 -9.48
N ASP A 122 2.73 -14.16 -8.50
CA ASP A 122 1.55 -14.31 -7.66
C ASP A 122 1.48 -13.21 -6.59
N PHE A 123 0.30 -12.63 -6.44
CA PHE A 123 0.00 -11.74 -5.32
C PHE A 123 -1.01 -12.44 -4.37
N PRO A 124 -0.77 -12.47 -3.05
CA PRO A 124 0.44 -12.06 -2.34
C PRO A 124 1.54 -13.12 -2.45
N SER A 125 2.78 -12.77 -2.52
CA SER A 125 3.99 -13.60 -2.37
C SER A 125 5.17 -13.09 -3.21
N SER A 126 4.91 -12.24 -4.22
CA SER A 126 5.92 -11.75 -5.17
C SER A 126 6.20 -10.25 -5.04
N GLU A 127 5.83 -9.65 -3.90
CA GLU A 127 6.05 -8.22 -3.64
C GLU A 127 7.52 -7.93 -3.32
N ILE A 128 8.33 -7.91 -4.37
CA ILE A 128 9.78 -7.77 -4.29
C ILE A 128 10.21 -6.58 -3.42
N PHE A 129 9.57 -5.42 -3.60
CA PHE A 129 9.93 -4.22 -2.82
C PHE A 129 9.57 -4.33 -1.34
N TYR A 130 8.56 -5.14 -1.01
CA TYR A 130 8.18 -5.41 0.36
C TYR A 130 9.17 -6.33 1.07
N PHE A 131 9.54 -7.45 0.42
CA PHE A 131 10.42 -8.43 1.02
C PHE A 131 11.90 -8.04 0.97
N GLN A 132 12.30 -7.25 -0.02
CA GLN A 132 13.68 -6.80 -0.20
C GLN A 132 14.22 -6.06 1.04
N GLU A 133 13.39 -5.25 1.71
CA GLU A 133 13.79 -4.49 2.88
C GLU A 133 14.00 -5.38 4.12
N GLN A 134 13.30 -6.52 4.20
CA GLN A 134 13.42 -7.46 5.32
C GLN A 134 14.59 -8.44 5.15
N GLN A 135 14.90 -8.81 3.92
CA GLN A 135 15.83 -9.91 3.64
C GLN A 135 17.29 -9.49 3.75
N PHE A 136 17.62 -8.22 3.60
CA PHE A 136 18.99 -7.77 3.54
C PHE A 136 19.40 -6.93 4.74
N ASP A 137 20.54 -7.29 5.36
CA ASP A 137 21.22 -6.52 6.40
C ASP A 137 22.09 -5.37 5.84
N PHE A 138 22.04 -5.17 4.52
CA PHE A 138 22.76 -4.11 3.81
C PHE A 138 21.82 -3.39 2.84
N PRO A 139 22.08 -2.10 2.56
CA PRO A 139 21.22 -1.34 1.69
C PRO A 139 21.37 -1.72 0.22
N ILE A 140 20.25 -1.79 -0.47
CA ILE A 140 20.12 -2.01 -1.90
C ILE A 140 19.39 -0.82 -2.51
N ASP A 141 19.89 -0.35 -3.63
CA ASP A 141 19.23 0.69 -4.40
C ASP A 141 18.58 0.07 -5.65
N THR A 142 17.36 0.46 -5.95
CA THR A 142 16.65 0.01 -7.15
C THR A 142 16.26 1.18 -8.02
N SER A 143 16.56 1.09 -9.32
CA SER A 143 16.09 2.03 -10.32
C SER A 143 15.11 1.36 -11.25
N MET A 144 13.92 1.94 -11.37
CA MET A 144 12.88 1.46 -12.24
C MET A 144 12.50 2.54 -13.25
N ASN A 145 12.81 2.30 -14.51
CA ASN A 145 12.48 3.20 -15.62
C ASN A 145 11.38 2.58 -16.47
N VAL A 146 10.19 3.19 -16.43
CA VAL A 146 8.98 2.67 -17.07
C VAL A 146 8.54 3.59 -18.19
N GLU A 147 8.46 3.06 -19.41
CA GLU A 147 7.92 3.73 -20.60
C GLU A 147 6.58 3.10 -20.99
N ILE A 148 5.54 3.91 -21.10
CA ILE A 148 4.21 3.44 -21.48
C ILE A 148 4.12 3.28 -22.99
N VAL A 149 3.78 2.08 -23.45
CA VAL A 149 3.49 1.76 -24.84
C VAL A 149 1.99 1.62 -25.02
N THR A 150 1.39 2.45 -25.86
CA THR A 150 -0.06 2.38 -26.10
C THR A 150 -0.48 1.01 -26.61
N ASN A 151 -1.68 0.53 -26.27
CA ASN A 151 -2.17 -0.79 -26.68
C ASN A 151 -2.01 -1.05 -28.19
N LYS A 152 -2.35 -0.07 -29.02
CA LYS A 152 -2.19 -0.19 -30.50
C LYS A 152 -0.74 -0.42 -30.91
N ALA A 153 0.21 0.30 -30.32
CA ALA A 153 1.63 0.15 -30.61
C ALA A 153 2.17 -1.19 -30.07
N ALA A 154 1.72 -1.57 -28.86
CA ALA A 154 2.05 -2.84 -28.24
C ALA A 154 1.62 -4.03 -29.13
N LEU A 155 0.35 -4.09 -29.53
CA LEU A 155 -0.15 -5.12 -30.44
C LEU A 155 0.61 -5.18 -31.77
N SER A 156 1.00 -4.02 -32.33
CA SER A 156 1.82 -4.00 -33.55
C SER A 156 3.20 -4.62 -33.30
N THR A 157 3.84 -4.31 -32.17
CA THR A 157 5.16 -4.86 -31.81
C THR A 157 5.09 -6.37 -31.59
N VAL A 158 4.09 -6.84 -30.84
CA VAL A 158 3.88 -8.26 -30.52
C VAL A 158 3.60 -9.06 -31.80
N ARG A 159 2.72 -8.56 -32.68
CA ARG A 159 2.43 -9.19 -33.97
C ARG A 159 3.64 -9.27 -34.92
N ASN A 160 4.47 -8.23 -34.92
CA ASN A 160 5.71 -8.28 -35.69
C ASN A 160 6.67 -9.33 -35.15
N LYS A 161 6.80 -9.41 -33.83
CA LYS A 161 7.65 -10.43 -33.18
C LYS A 161 7.15 -11.85 -33.43
N LYS A 162 5.84 -12.06 -33.34
CA LYS A 162 5.20 -13.33 -33.69
C LYS A 162 5.52 -13.75 -35.13
N LYS A 163 5.49 -12.79 -36.08
CA LYS A 163 5.85 -13.05 -37.47
C LYS A 163 7.30 -13.46 -37.60
N GLU A 164 8.24 -12.75 -36.98
CA GLU A 164 9.67 -13.13 -36.95
C GLU A 164 9.91 -14.54 -36.41
N LEU A 165 9.26 -14.89 -35.31
CA LEU A 165 9.38 -16.22 -34.69
C LEU A 165 8.81 -17.33 -35.60
N LYS A 166 7.68 -17.07 -36.26
CA LYS A 166 7.10 -18.00 -37.26
C LYS A 166 8.00 -18.17 -38.49
N ASP A 167 8.63 -17.10 -38.94
CA ASP A 167 9.58 -17.19 -40.05
C ASP A 167 10.81 -18.02 -39.65
N LEU A 168 11.29 -17.89 -38.39
CA LEU A 168 12.38 -18.74 -37.86
C LEU A 168 11.97 -20.21 -37.74
N GLU A 169 10.76 -20.49 -37.29
CA GLU A 169 10.20 -21.86 -37.23
C GLU A 169 10.12 -22.47 -38.63
N ASN A 170 9.60 -21.75 -39.61
CA ASN A 170 9.51 -22.19 -40.98
C ASN A 170 10.89 -22.48 -41.62
N HIS A 171 11.86 -21.61 -41.37
CA HIS A 171 13.25 -21.82 -41.84
C HIS A 171 13.89 -23.07 -41.20
N ALA A 172 13.65 -23.33 -39.92
CA ALA A 172 14.13 -24.53 -39.26
C ALA A 172 13.49 -25.78 -39.89
N TRP A 173 12.20 -25.73 -40.19
CA TRP A 173 11.47 -26.83 -40.82
C TRP A 173 11.96 -27.07 -42.26
N GLU A 174 12.18 -26.02 -43.05
CA GLU A 174 12.76 -26.12 -44.44
C GLU A 174 14.16 -26.69 -44.45
N ALA A 175 14.95 -26.45 -43.39
CA ALA A 175 16.28 -26.97 -43.20
C ALA A 175 16.34 -28.40 -42.67
N ASN A 176 15.19 -29.05 -42.46
CA ASN A 176 15.09 -30.37 -41.75
C ASN A 176 15.76 -30.37 -40.39
N SER A 177 15.81 -29.25 -39.70
CA SER A 177 16.33 -29.15 -38.33
C SER A 177 15.17 -29.00 -37.36
N ASP A 178 15.32 -29.58 -36.14
CA ASP A 178 14.33 -29.41 -35.09
C ASP A 178 14.28 -27.95 -34.64
N THR A 179 13.07 -27.41 -34.53
CA THR A 179 12.85 -26.10 -33.93
C THR A 179 13.31 -26.15 -32.47
N THR A 180 14.13 -25.20 -32.07
CA THR A 180 14.61 -25.13 -30.68
C THR A 180 13.41 -24.90 -29.75
N ASN A 181 13.33 -25.61 -28.61
CA ASN A 181 12.27 -25.43 -27.63
C ASN A 181 12.07 -23.94 -27.25
N GLN A 182 13.16 -23.18 -27.22
CA GLN A 182 13.14 -21.74 -26.96
C GLN A 182 12.28 -20.94 -27.95
N VAL A 183 12.23 -21.33 -29.23
CA VAL A 183 11.38 -20.65 -30.23
C VAL A 183 9.92 -21.02 -30.03
N MET A 184 9.64 -22.25 -29.65
CA MET A 184 8.29 -22.71 -29.36
C MET A 184 7.73 -22.02 -28.10
N ASP A 185 8.51 -21.99 -27.02
CA ASP A 185 8.13 -21.31 -25.77
C ASP A 185 7.93 -19.80 -26.00
N ALA A 186 8.79 -19.18 -26.84
CA ALA A 186 8.65 -17.78 -27.21
C ALA A 186 7.40 -17.50 -28.06
N LEU A 187 7.00 -18.42 -28.95
CA LEU A 187 5.75 -18.31 -29.71
C LEU A 187 4.53 -18.40 -28.83
N GLU A 188 4.51 -19.32 -27.88
CA GLU A 188 3.43 -19.47 -26.90
C GLU A 188 3.29 -18.21 -26.06
N SER A 189 4.37 -17.71 -25.47
CA SER A 189 4.38 -16.47 -24.69
C SER A 189 3.90 -15.24 -25.48
N VAL A 190 4.27 -15.15 -26.75
CA VAL A 190 3.83 -14.04 -27.63
C VAL A 190 2.35 -14.15 -27.96
N ASP A 191 1.81 -15.37 -28.12
CA ASP A 191 0.40 -15.62 -28.38
C ASP A 191 -0.48 -15.30 -27.17
N GLU A 192 -0.03 -15.66 -25.97
CA GLU A 192 -0.66 -15.30 -24.72
C GLU A 192 -0.69 -13.78 -24.53
N LEU A 193 0.45 -13.12 -24.72
CA LEU A 193 0.55 -11.67 -24.58
C LEU A 193 -0.33 -10.94 -25.62
N GLU A 194 -0.41 -11.42 -26.87
CA GLU A 194 -1.32 -10.87 -27.88
C GLU A 194 -2.77 -10.99 -27.42
N THR A 195 -3.15 -12.13 -26.87
CA THR A 195 -4.49 -12.39 -26.39
C THR A 195 -4.86 -11.49 -25.22
N VAL A 196 -3.98 -11.36 -24.23
CA VAL A 196 -4.17 -10.48 -23.06
C VAL A 196 -4.33 -9.03 -23.52
N LEU A 197 -3.44 -8.52 -24.36
CA LEU A 197 -3.50 -7.13 -24.85
C LEU A 197 -4.73 -6.86 -25.72
N ASP A 198 -5.20 -7.85 -26.51
CA ASP A 198 -6.40 -7.68 -27.32
C ASP A 198 -7.69 -7.72 -26.50
N GLN A 199 -7.73 -8.50 -25.44
CA GLN A 199 -8.88 -8.59 -24.56
C GLN A 199 -8.96 -7.43 -23.56
N SER A 200 -7.87 -7.13 -22.84
CA SER A 200 -7.84 -6.10 -21.81
C SER A 200 -7.84 -4.68 -22.37
N LYS A 201 -7.37 -4.50 -23.60
CA LYS A 201 -7.12 -3.18 -24.21
C LYS A 201 -6.14 -2.31 -23.40
N GLU A 202 -5.37 -2.90 -22.51
CA GLU A 202 -4.41 -2.21 -21.68
C GLU A 202 -3.15 -1.79 -22.44
N SER A 203 -2.40 -0.87 -21.84
CA SER A 203 -1.07 -0.49 -22.33
C SER A 203 -0.05 -1.54 -21.89
N MET A 204 0.97 -1.73 -22.70
CA MET A 204 2.17 -2.47 -22.33
C MET A 204 3.23 -1.50 -21.81
N TYR A 205 4.17 -2.00 -21.04
CA TYR A 205 5.22 -1.19 -20.44
C TYR A 205 6.58 -1.72 -20.85
N LYS A 206 7.50 -0.80 -21.20
CA LYS A 206 8.92 -1.12 -21.33
C LYS A 206 9.56 -0.80 -19.99
N LEU A 207 10.03 -1.82 -19.34
CA LEU A 207 10.64 -1.75 -18.02
C LEU A 207 12.16 -1.94 -18.12
N SER A 208 12.95 -0.96 -17.68
CA SER A 208 14.32 -1.16 -17.29
C SER A 208 14.36 -1.22 -15.76
N TYR A 209 14.74 -2.36 -15.23
CA TYR A 209 14.83 -2.64 -13.80
C TYR A 209 16.27 -2.92 -13.43
N VAL A 210 16.88 -2.04 -12.66
CA VAL A 210 18.29 -2.14 -12.28
C VAL A 210 18.42 -2.16 -10.77
N VAL A 211 19.08 -3.17 -10.26
CA VAL A 211 19.43 -3.31 -8.85
C VAL A 211 20.91 -2.96 -8.65
N ARG A 212 21.20 -2.06 -7.74
CA ARG A 212 22.54 -1.62 -7.38
C ARG A 212 22.92 -2.18 -6.01
N VAL A 213 24.02 -2.92 -5.97
CA VAL A 213 24.59 -3.48 -4.76
C VAL A 213 25.91 -2.78 -4.47
N THR A 214 26.10 -2.29 -3.26
CA THR A 214 27.30 -1.57 -2.85
C THR A 214 27.95 -2.27 -1.66
N ALA A 215 29.27 -2.31 -1.64
CA ALA A 215 30.05 -2.90 -0.54
C ALA A 215 31.36 -2.12 -0.30
N PRO A 216 31.97 -2.26 0.90
CA PRO A 216 33.25 -1.61 1.22
C PRO A 216 34.45 -2.25 0.51
N ASP A 217 34.34 -3.52 0.12
CA ASP A 217 35.39 -4.26 -0.57
C ASP A 217 34.83 -5.27 -1.57
N VAL A 218 35.67 -5.93 -2.36
CA VAL A 218 35.26 -6.82 -3.43
C VAL A 218 34.74 -8.15 -2.90
N GLU A 219 35.24 -8.66 -1.79
CA GLU A 219 34.77 -9.92 -1.22
C GLU A 219 33.39 -9.79 -0.63
N GLU A 220 33.16 -8.71 0.10
CA GLU A 220 31.83 -8.37 0.60
C GLU A 220 30.84 -8.09 -0.54
N LEU A 221 31.30 -7.43 -1.61
CA LEU A 221 30.48 -7.25 -2.81
C LEU A 221 30.04 -8.58 -3.42
N LYS A 222 30.94 -9.56 -3.51
CA LYS A 222 30.60 -10.89 -4.02
C LYS A 222 29.56 -11.58 -3.13
N ARG A 223 29.73 -11.53 -1.81
CA ARG A 223 28.78 -12.08 -0.83
C ARG A 223 27.39 -11.49 -1.03
N ARG A 224 27.28 -10.15 -1.04
CA ARG A 224 26.03 -9.44 -1.23
C ARG A 224 25.39 -9.71 -2.58
N CYS A 225 26.17 -9.75 -3.64
CA CYS A 225 25.68 -10.09 -4.98
C CYS A 225 25.08 -11.50 -5.06
N ASN A 226 25.63 -12.47 -4.36
CA ASN A 226 25.07 -13.83 -4.31
C ASN A 226 23.75 -13.82 -3.55
N GLN A 227 23.68 -13.18 -2.38
CA GLN A 227 22.44 -13.07 -1.62
C GLN A 227 21.31 -12.39 -2.42
N VAL A 228 21.63 -11.31 -3.14
CA VAL A 228 20.65 -10.62 -3.99
C VAL A 228 20.15 -11.54 -5.10
N ARG A 229 21.06 -12.25 -5.78
CA ARG A 229 20.66 -13.17 -6.84
C ARG A 229 19.77 -14.29 -6.29
N ASP A 230 20.16 -14.92 -5.20
CA ASP A 230 19.43 -16.03 -4.59
C ASP A 230 18.01 -15.58 -4.16
N PHE A 231 17.88 -14.38 -3.58
CA PHE A 231 16.59 -13.78 -3.23
C PHE A 231 15.64 -13.57 -4.46
N TYR A 232 16.20 -13.09 -5.56
CA TYR A 232 15.38 -12.88 -6.76
C TYR A 232 15.07 -14.20 -7.47
N ASP A 233 15.98 -15.17 -7.43
CA ASP A 233 15.75 -16.52 -7.96
C ASP A 233 14.61 -17.21 -7.18
N ASP A 234 14.55 -17.06 -5.85
CA ASP A 234 13.46 -17.55 -5.01
C ASP A 234 12.11 -16.88 -5.37
N ALA A 235 12.14 -15.64 -5.81
CA ALA A 235 10.97 -14.92 -6.30
C ALA A 235 10.67 -15.16 -7.80
N SER A 236 11.27 -16.17 -8.40
CA SER A 236 11.12 -16.51 -9.83
C SER A 236 11.57 -15.44 -10.81
N ILE A 237 12.42 -14.51 -10.39
CA ILE A 237 13.02 -13.46 -11.22
C ILE A 237 14.51 -13.72 -11.38
N LYS A 238 14.95 -14.03 -12.59
CA LYS A 238 16.38 -14.21 -12.87
C LYS A 238 17.08 -12.88 -13.12
N LEU A 239 18.09 -12.60 -12.32
CA LEU A 239 18.96 -11.45 -12.51
C LEU A 239 20.25 -11.82 -13.25
N VAL A 240 20.62 -10.98 -14.19
CA VAL A 240 21.92 -11.02 -14.86
C VAL A 240 22.80 -9.87 -14.38
N ARG A 241 24.08 -10.14 -14.24
CA ARG A 241 25.11 -9.14 -13.96
C ARG A 241 25.88 -8.86 -15.24
N PRO A 242 25.58 -7.77 -15.95
CA PRO A 242 26.21 -7.43 -17.22
C PRO A 242 27.73 -7.25 -17.13
N ILE A 243 28.40 -7.44 -18.22
CA ILE A 243 29.85 -7.24 -18.35
C ILE A 243 30.08 -6.03 -19.23
N GLY A 244 30.76 -4.99 -18.72
CA GLY A 244 31.14 -3.82 -19.50
C GLY A 244 30.08 -2.71 -19.61
N ASP A 245 28.86 -2.90 -19.10
CA ASP A 245 27.75 -1.94 -19.25
C ASP A 245 27.47 -1.13 -17.97
N MET A 246 28.39 -1.17 -17.03
CA MET A 246 28.18 -0.60 -15.68
C MET A 246 27.89 0.89 -15.68
N MET A 247 28.59 1.67 -16.53
CA MET A 247 28.38 3.12 -16.63
C MET A 247 27.00 3.46 -17.20
N GLY A 248 26.52 2.69 -18.17
CA GLY A 248 25.18 2.84 -18.72
C GLY A 248 24.11 2.60 -17.65
N LEU A 249 24.23 1.50 -16.90
CA LEU A 249 23.32 1.15 -15.82
C LEU A 249 23.40 2.14 -14.62
N HIS A 250 24.61 2.59 -14.28
CA HIS A 250 24.83 3.63 -13.28
C HIS A 250 24.05 4.91 -13.60
N SER A 251 24.03 5.30 -14.87
CA SER A 251 23.32 6.52 -15.30
C SER A 251 21.81 6.45 -15.07
N GLU A 252 21.21 5.26 -14.99
CA GLU A 252 19.77 5.09 -14.74
C GLU A 252 19.36 5.46 -13.31
N PHE A 253 20.31 5.51 -12.38
CA PHE A 253 20.07 6.00 -11.01
C PHE A 253 20.05 7.52 -10.93
N ILE A 254 20.59 8.22 -11.92
CA ILE A 254 20.59 9.69 -11.93
C ILE A 254 19.17 10.19 -12.27
N PRO A 255 18.51 10.96 -11.40
CA PRO A 255 17.17 11.47 -11.64
C PRO A 255 17.05 12.18 -13.00
N ALA A 256 16.02 11.82 -13.76
CA ALA A 256 15.74 12.34 -15.10
C ALA A 256 16.82 12.05 -16.17
N SER A 257 17.74 11.14 -15.91
CA SER A 257 18.68 10.65 -16.92
C SER A 257 17.95 9.89 -18.04
N LYS A 258 18.54 9.90 -19.22
CA LYS A 258 18.09 9.02 -20.30
C LYS A 258 18.53 7.59 -19.99
N ARG A 259 17.66 6.64 -20.38
CA ARG A 259 18.07 5.25 -20.48
C ARG A 259 19.06 5.10 -21.65
N TYR A 260 20.25 4.61 -21.35
CA TYR A 260 21.30 4.38 -22.35
C TYR A 260 21.35 2.93 -22.80
N MET A 261 20.98 1.99 -21.92
CA MET A 261 21.00 0.56 -22.18
C MET A 261 19.59 0.08 -22.55
N ASN A 262 19.41 -0.37 -23.79
CA ASN A 262 18.14 -0.88 -24.29
C ASN A 262 18.06 -2.40 -24.31
N ASP A 263 19.19 -3.08 -24.19
CA ASP A 263 19.29 -4.53 -24.30
C ASP A 263 18.69 -5.27 -23.09
N TYR A 264 18.53 -4.55 -21.95
CA TYR A 264 17.98 -5.09 -20.71
C TYR A 264 16.53 -4.64 -20.45
N VAL A 265 15.85 -4.13 -21.47
CA VAL A 265 14.46 -3.70 -21.35
C VAL A 265 13.53 -4.88 -21.48
N GLN A 266 12.68 -5.07 -20.47
CA GLN A 266 11.60 -6.05 -20.48
C GLN A 266 10.29 -5.41 -20.92
N TYR A 267 9.48 -6.17 -21.65
CA TYR A 267 8.12 -5.79 -21.99
C TYR A 267 7.17 -6.48 -21.02
N VAL A 268 6.49 -5.68 -20.21
CA VAL A 268 5.68 -6.20 -19.10
C VAL A 268 4.26 -5.64 -19.11
N THR A 269 3.34 -6.36 -18.47
CA THR A 269 1.94 -5.97 -18.26
C THR A 269 1.77 -5.08 -17.05
N SER A 270 0.56 -4.51 -16.87
CA SER A 270 0.21 -3.76 -15.65
C SER A 270 0.23 -4.65 -14.41
N ASP A 271 -0.18 -5.92 -14.55
CA ASP A 271 -0.23 -6.88 -13.45
C ASP A 271 1.17 -7.22 -12.93
N PHE A 272 2.12 -7.42 -13.83
CA PHE A 272 3.52 -7.60 -13.45
C PHE A 272 4.05 -6.42 -12.64
N LEU A 273 3.81 -5.17 -13.10
CA LEU A 273 4.25 -3.98 -12.35
C LEU A 273 3.56 -3.85 -10.98
N ALA A 274 2.29 -4.21 -10.90
CA ALA A 274 1.54 -4.21 -9.65
C ALA A 274 2.06 -5.31 -8.70
N GLY A 275 2.38 -6.49 -9.23
CA GLY A 275 2.94 -7.61 -8.49
C GLY A 275 4.29 -7.32 -7.82
N LEU A 276 5.09 -6.40 -8.37
CA LEU A 276 6.34 -5.96 -7.72
C LEU A 276 6.11 -5.26 -6.36
N GLY A 277 4.86 -4.93 -6.00
CA GLY A 277 4.53 -4.34 -4.71
C GLY A 277 5.02 -2.90 -4.52
N PHE A 278 5.19 -2.13 -5.61
CA PHE A 278 5.60 -0.74 -5.52
C PHE A 278 4.64 0.08 -4.65
N GLY A 279 5.17 0.66 -3.59
CA GLY A 279 4.39 1.39 -2.58
C GLY A 279 3.71 0.50 -1.54
N ALA A 280 3.98 -0.80 -1.52
CA ALA A 280 3.64 -1.66 -0.39
C ALA A 280 4.34 -1.15 0.88
N THR A 281 3.67 -1.29 2.01
CA THR A 281 4.21 -0.89 3.30
C THR A 281 4.08 -2.04 4.28
N GLN A 282 5.11 -2.21 5.10
CA GLN A 282 5.11 -3.16 6.21
C GLN A 282 4.36 -2.63 7.43
N MET A 283 4.05 -1.34 7.44
CA MET A 283 3.39 -0.72 8.57
C MET A 283 1.93 -1.17 8.65
N LEU A 284 1.61 -1.93 9.68
CA LEU A 284 0.26 -2.33 10.03
C LEU A 284 -0.33 -1.34 11.05
N GLY A 285 -1.65 -1.13 10.94
CA GLY A 285 -2.37 -0.29 11.88
C GLY A 285 -2.09 1.20 11.72
N GLU A 286 -2.22 1.91 12.83
CA GLU A 286 -2.06 3.36 12.92
C GLU A 286 -0.71 3.71 13.56
N ARG A 287 -0.32 4.99 13.48
CA ARG A 287 0.93 5.46 14.13
C ARG A 287 0.80 5.59 15.64
N ASP A 288 -0.41 5.75 16.14
CA ASP A 288 -0.78 5.96 17.53
C ASP A 288 -2.16 5.36 17.79
N GLY A 289 -2.53 5.20 19.06
CA GLY A 289 -3.83 4.67 19.46
C GLY A 289 -3.71 3.55 20.47
N ILE A 290 -4.64 2.60 20.43
CA ILE A 290 -4.67 1.45 21.31
C ILE A 290 -3.67 0.42 20.82
N TYR A 291 -2.70 0.07 21.63
CA TYR A 291 -1.74 -0.98 21.33
C TYR A 291 -2.43 -2.34 21.22
N LEU A 292 -2.31 -2.96 20.04
CA LEU A 292 -2.92 -4.26 19.75
C LEU A 292 -1.91 -5.41 19.86
N GLY A 293 -0.66 -5.15 19.54
CA GLY A 293 0.41 -6.13 19.50
C GLY A 293 1.58 -5.62 18.68
N TYR A 294 2.41 -6.52 18.22
CA TYR A 294 3.51 -6.21 17.30
C TYR A 294 3.43 -7.12 16.06
N ASN A 295 3.93 -6.61 14.96
CA ASN A 295 4.10 -7.40 13.74
C ASN A 295 5.33 -8.29 13.92
N VAL A 296 5.14 -9.61 13.82
CA VAL A 296 6.21 -10.61 14.05
C VAL A 296 7.35 -10.49 13.04
N ASP A 297 7.02 -10.05 11.81
CA ASP A 297 8.00 -9.97 10.73
C ASP A 297 8.87 -8.70 10.80
N THR A 298 8.34 -7.62 11.35
CA THR A 298 9.00 -6.30 11.35
C THR A 298 9.34 -5.78 12.74
N ASP A 299 8.95 -6.49 13.81
CA ASP A 299 9.04 -6.04 15.22
C ASP A 299 8.40 -4.66 15.48
N GLN A 300 7.53 -4.19 14.57
CA GLN A 300 6.86 -2.91 14.71
C GLN A 300 5.59 -3.03 15.51
N ASN A 301 5.38 -2.09 16.44
CA ASN A 301 4.16 -2.00 17.22
C ASN A 301 2.96 -1.67 16.32
N VAL A 302 1.85 -2.39 16.56
CA VAL A 302 0.59 -2.20 15.85
C VAL A 302 -0.40 -1.49 16.76
N TYR A 303 -0.86 -0.33 16.34
CA TYR A 303 -1.86 0.48 17.03
C TYR A 303 -3.15 0.55 16.24
N VAL A 304 -4.28 0.64 16.93
CA VAL A 304 -5.61 0.77 16.35
C VAL A 304 -6.36 1.96 16.94
N GLN A 305 -6.95 2.77 16.09
CA GLN A 305 -7.87 3.85 16.48
C GLN A 305 -9.27 3.59 15.90
N PRO A 306 -10.17 2.91 16.63
CA PRO A 306 -11.49 2.54 16.09
C PRO A 306 -12.32 3.71 15.59
N ALA A 307 -12.18 4.89 16.19
CA ALA A 307 -12.93 6.09 15.83
C ALA A 307 -12.34 6.86 14.63
N ARG A 308 -11.15 6.51 14.14
CA ARG A 308 -10.44 7.28 13.11
C ARG A 308 -11.16 7.28 11.76
N ALA A 309 -11.76 6.15 11.39
CA ALA A 309 -12.56 6.04 10.18
C ALA A 309 -13.75 7.02 10.14
N ALA A 310 -14.37 7.27 11.31
CA ALA A 310 -15.48 8.21 11.44
C ALA A 310 -15.06 9.70 11.34
N GLN A 311 -13.76 9.99 11.52
CA GLN A 311 -13.23 11.36 11.50
C GLN A 311 -13.01 11.91 10.09
N GLY A 312 -13.25 11.13 9.04
CA GLY A 312 -13.05 11.55 7.66
C GLY A 312 -11.60 11.88 7.31
N VAL A 313 -10.63 11.25 7.97
CA VAL A 313 -9.22 11.46 7.72
C VAL A 313 -8.89 11.06 6.29
N LYS A 314 -8.12 11.92 5.59
CA LYS A 314 -7.72 11.67 4.20
C LYS A 314 -7.01 10.31 4.07
N GLY A 315 -7.54 9.45 3.21
CA GLY A 315 -7.04 8.09 2.99
C GLY A 315 -7.77 7.00 3.78
N SER A 316 -8.67 7.35 4.73
CA SER A 316 -9.53 6.37 5.39
C SER A 316 -10.80 6.11 4.57
N VAL A 317 -11.28 4.86 4.60
CA VAL A 317 -12.54 4.47 3.97
C VAL A 317 -13.57 4.26 5.08
N THR A 318 -14.68 5.01 5.04
CA THR A 318 -15.70 5.05 6.09
C THR A 318 -16.92 4.19 5.77
N ASN A 319 -16.77 3.12 5.01
CA ASN A 319 -17.89 2.29 4.55
C ASN A 319 -18.54 1.46 5.67
N ALA A 320 -17.80 1.16 6.73
CA ALA A 320 -18.31 0.44 7.89
C ALA A 320 -17.49 0.81 9.14
N LEU A 321 -18.21 0.96 10.28
CA LEU A 321 -17.63 1.19 11.61
C LEU A 321 -17.87 -0.03 12.51
N SER A 322 -17.81 -1.23 11.94
CA SER A 322 -18.00 -2.49 12.64
C SER A 322 -16.77 -3.37 12.51
N GLY A 323 -16.45 -4.10 13.56
CA GLY A 323 -15.37 -5.08 13.59
C GLY A 323 -15.86 -6.42 14.12
N ALA A 324 -15.22 -7.51 13.72
CA ALA A 324 -15.49 -8.85 14.19
C ALA A 324 -14.21 -9.49 14.76
N PHE A 325 -14.31 -10.10 15.95
CA PHE A 325 -13.25 -10.90 16.57
C PHE A 325 -13.55 -12.38 16.32
N LEU A 326 -12.81 -12.98 15.41
CA LEU A 326 -12.97 -14.37 15.02
C LEU A 326 -11.81 -15.23 15.53
N GLY A 327 -12.07 -16.45 15.91
CA GLY A 327 -11.05 -17.37 16.37
C GLY A 327 -11.63 -18.65 16.99
N SER A 328 -10.80 -19.65 17.21
CA SER A 328 -11.15 -20.90 17.88
C SER A 328 -11.49 -20.69 19.37
N LEU A 329 -12.01 -21.72 20.02
CA LEU A 329 -12.23 -21.72 21.46
C LEU A 329 -10.87 -21.59 22.17
N GLY A 330 -10.76 -20.65 23.13
CA GLY A 330 -9.50 -20.34 23.81
C GLY A 330 -8.54 -19.42 23.03
N GLY A 331 -8.85 -19.02 21.80
CA GLY A 331 -8.01 -18.19 20.95
C GLY A 331 -7.96 -16.69 21.31
N GLY A 332 -8.31 -16.29 22.52
CA GLY A 332 -8.14 -14.91 23.01
C GLY A 332 -9.16 -13.88 22.52
N LYS A 333 -10.23 -14.27 21.80
CA LYS A 333 -11.26 -13.34 21.26
C LYS A 333 -11.82 -12.38 22.32
N SER A 334 -12.29 -12.94 23.44
CA SER A 334 -12.87 -12.14 24.54
C SER A 334 -11.83 -11.25 25.20
N LEU A 335 -10.59 -11.71 25.32
CA LEU A 335 -9.49 -10.91 25.86
C LEU A 335 -9.19 -9.71 24.98
N SER A 336 -9.02 -9.93 23.69
CA SER A 336 -8.73 -8.86 22.71
C SER A 336 -9.86 -7.83 22.64
N PHE A 337 -11.12 -8.31 22.62
CA PHE A 337 -12.29 -7.43 22.67
C PHE A 337 -12.35 -6.61 23.96
N ASN A 338 -12.14 -7.24 25.11
CA ASN A 338 -12.15 -6.57 26.41
C ASN A 338 -11.03 -5.54 26.50
N LEU A 339 -9.83 -5.88 26.04
CA LEU A 339 -8.67 -4.99 26.04
C LEU A 339 -8.93 -3.75 25.18
N LEU A 340 -9.44 -3.96 23.95
CA LEU A 340 -9.77 -2.85 23.06
C LEU A 340 -10.84 -1.94 23.66
N THR A 341 -11.88 -2.52 24.26
CA THR A 341 -12.96 -1.76 24.91
C THR A 341 -12.43 -0.97 26.12
N TYR A 342 -11.62 -1.60 26.97
CA TYR A 342 -11.01 -0.97 28.15
C TYR A 342 -10.17 0.25 27.76
N TYR A 343 -9.25 0.09 26.81
CA TYR A 343 -8.42 1.20 26.35
C TYR A 343 -9.22 2.28 25.62
N ALA A 344 -10.27 1.90 24.89
CA ALA A 344 -11.16 2.90 24.28
C ALA A 344 -11.85 3.77 25.34
N VAL A 345 -12.32 3.17 26.43
CA VAL A 345 -12.95 3.90 27.56
C VAL A 345 -11.92 4.79 28.26
N LEU A 346 -10.72 4.31 28.53
CA LEU A 346 -9.63 5.12 29.08
C LEU A 346 -9.27 6.33 28.19
N ASN A 347 -9.45 6.21 26.88
CA ASN A 347 -9.31 7.30 25.94
C ASN A 347 -10.57 8.18 25.78
N GLY A 348 -11.56 8.03 26.68
CA GLY A 348 -12.76 8.86 26.74
C GLY A 348 -13.92 8.38 25.87
N ALA A 349 -13.88 7.17 25.33
CA ALA A 349 -15.01 6.60 24.61
C ALA A 349 -16.11 6.10 25.56
N GLN A 350 -17.36 6.15 25.12
CA GLN A 350 -18.47 5.48 25.79
C GLN A 350 -18.66 4.10 25.19
N ALA A 351 -18.82 3.09 26.04
CA ALA A 351 -19.02 1.71 25.63
C ALA A 351 -20.36 1.15 26.15
N LEU A 352 -21.12 0.51 25.26
CA LEU A 352 -22.27 -0.31 25.62
C LEU A 352 -21.94 -1.77 25.31
N ILE A 353 -21.94 -2.60 26.33
CA ILE A 353 -21.60 -4.02 26.19
C ILE A 353 -22.84 -4.87 26.47
N LEU A 354 -23.23 -5.69 25.50
CA LEU A 354 -24.24 -6.73 25.70
C LEU A 354 -23.52 -8.04 26.03
N ASP A 355 -23.63 -8.48 27.28
CA ASP A 355 -22.91 -9.64 27.80
C ASP A 355 -23.87 -10.77 28.22
N PRO A 356 -24.23 -11.67 27.32
CA PRO A 356 -25.18 -12.75 27.62
C PRO A 356 -24.62 -13.81 28.57
N LYS A 357 -23.30 -13.79 28.83
CA LYS A 357 -22.64 -14.77 29.70
C LYS A 357 -22.29 -14.21 31.07
N SER A 358 -22.51 -12.92 31.31
CA SER A 358 -22.15 -12.20 32.53
C SER A 358 -20.66 -12.31 32.93
N GLU A 359 -19.77 -12.52 31.99
CA GLU A 359 -18.32 -12.66 32.22
C GLU A 359 -17.69 -11.35 32.71
N ARG A 360 -18.34 -10.21 32.45
CA ARG A 360 -17.84 -8.87 32.82
C ARG A 360 -18.43 -8.29 34.07
N GLY A 361 -19.23 -9.08 34.81
CA GLY A 361 -19.83 -8.66 36.09
C GLY A 361 -18.80 -8.18 37.12
N LEU A 362 -17.60 -8.74 37.07
CA LEU A 362 -16.49 -8.36 37.98
C LEU A 362 -15.67 -7.14 37.53
N TRP A 363 -15.98 -6.52 36.41
CA TRP A 363 -15.17 -5.39 35.90
C TRP A 363 -15.14 -4.21 36.89
N LYS A 364 -16.24 -3.93 37.56
CA LYS A 364 -16.31 -2.87 38.55
C LYS A 364 -15.35 -3.08 39.75
N GLU A 365 -15.05 -4.32 40.07
CA GLU A 365 -14.11 -4.68 41.13
C GLU A 365 -12.67 -4.81 40.64
N LYS A 366 -12.49 -5.25 39.41
CA LYS A 366 -11.18 -5.57 38.80
C LYS A 366 -10.51 -4.44 38.07
N LEU A 367 -11.27 -3.42 37.68
CA LEU A 367 -10.79 -2.27 36.89
C LEU A 367 -11.05 -0.97 37.70
N PRO A 368 -10.26 -0.71 38.74
CA PRO A 368 -10.49 0.42 39.65
C PRO A 368 -10.42 1.79 38.91
N GLU A 369 -9.68 1.89 37.80
CA GLU A 369 -9.49 3.13 37.05
C GLU A 369 -10.78 3.63 36.41
N ILE A 370 -11.73 2.74 36.13
CA ILE A 370 -13.01 3.06 35.46
C ILE A 370 -14.21 2.59 36.28
N ALA A 371 -14.00 2.13 37.53
CA ALA A 371 -15.03 1.51 38.36
C ALA A 371 -16.26 2.40 38.58
N ASP A 372 -16.04 3.70 38.76
CA ASP A 372 -17.11 4.68 39.04
C ASP A 372 -17.94 4.97 37.76
N GLU A 373 -17.39 4.72 36.57
CA GLU A 373 -18.05 4.90 35.28
C GLU A 373 -18.80 3.64 34.80
N ILE A 374 -18.60 2.49 35.49
CA ILE A 374 -19.23 1.22 35.10
C ILE A 374 -20.63 1.14 35.72
N ASN A 375 -21.65 1.08 34.88
CA ASN A 375 -23.02 0.77 35.25
C ASN A 375 -23.39 -0.62 34.72
N ILE A 376 -23.67 -1.54 35.66
CA ILE A 376 -24.07 -2.93 35.32
C ILE A 376 -25.58 -3.05 35.48
N VAL A 377 -26.24 -3.37 34.37
CA VAL A 377 -27.69 -3.61 34.33
C VAL A 377 -27.92 -5.11 34.11
N ASN A 378 -28.42 -5.80 35.13
CA ASN A 378 -28.80 -7.21 35.01
C ASN A 378 -30.24 -7.32 34.49
N LEU A 379 -30.41 -7.91 33.34
CA LEU A 379 -31.73 -8.19 32.76
C LEU A 379 -32.21 -9.58 33.23
N THR A 380 -32.48 -9.70 34.53
CA THR A 380 -33.03 -10.91 35.12
C THR A 380 -34.53 -10.77 35.36
N SER A 381 -35.22 -11.90 35.61
CA SER A 381 -36.64 -11.91 35.91
C SER A 381 -36.97 -11.51 37.37
N ASP A 382 -36.01 -10.96 38.09
CA ASP A 382 -36.21 -10.52 39.48
C ASP A 382 -37.15 -9.32 39.55
N GLU A 383 -37.94 -9.27 40.59
CA GLU A 383 -38.95 -8.22 40.79
C GLU A 383 -38.37 -6.80 40.75
N GLU A 384 -37.13 -6.61 41.21
CA GLU A 384 -36.42 -5.33 41.22
C GLU A 384 -36.15 -4.79 39.81
N ASN A 385 -36.01 -5.68 38.83
CA ASN A 385 -35.74 -5.34 37.43
C ASN A 385 -37.00 -5.31 36.54
N LYS A 386 -38.16 -5.52 37.16
CA LYS A 386 -39.44 -5.58 36.44
C LYS A 386 -39.78 -4.24 35.79
N GLY A 387 -39.95 -4.24 34.50
CA GLY A 387 -40.29 -3.03 33.73
C GLY A 387 -39.06 -2.20 33.29
N MET A 388 -37.85 -2.57 33.64
CA MET A 388 -36.62 -1.83 33.29
C MET A 388 -36.47 -1.58 31.82
N LEU A 389 -36.97 -2.47 30.94
CA LEU A 389 -36.97 -2.33 29.48
C LEU A 389 -38.32 -1.81 28.93
N ASP A 390 -39.22 -1.33 29.79
CA ASP A 390 -40.49 -0.81 29.31
C ASP A 390 -40.28 0.50 28.54
N PRO A 391 -40.69 0.60 27.26
CA PRO A 391 -40.56 1.80 26.45
C PRO A 391 -41.12 3.05 27.09
N TYR A 392 -42.18 2.92 27.88
CA TYR A 392 -42.81 4.06 28.57
C TYR A 392 -42.00 4.58 29.75
N ILE A 393 -41.05 3.77 30.26
CA ILE A 393 -40.11 4.17 31.31
C ILE A 393 -38.81 4.71 30.68
N ILE A 394 -38.35 4.10 29.64
CA ILE A 394 -37.02 4.41 29.03
C ILE A 394 -37.12 5.69 28.17
N MET A 395 -38.19 5.85 27.43
CA MET A 395 -38.29 6.93 26.46
C MET A 395 -38.82 8.22 27.08
N ARG A 396 -38.08 9.32 26.87
CA ARG A 396 -38.47 10.66 27.35
C ARG A 396 -39.70 11.24 26.63
N LYS A 397 -39.87 10.90 25.36
CA LYS A 397 -40.98 11.40 24.54
C LYS A 397 -42.05 10.34 24.37
N THR A 398 -43.28 10.70 24.61
CA THR A 398 -44.43 9.79 24.53
C THR A 398 -44.63 9.18 23.12
N LYS A 399 -44.30 9.91 22.06
CA LYS A 399 -44.40 9.38 20.69
C LYS A 399 -43.34 8.32 20.39
N ASP A 400 -42.13 8.50 20.94
CA ASP A 400 -41.04 7.57 20.77
C ASP A 400 -41.33 6.29 21.58
N ALA A 401 -41.89 6.44 22.77
CA ALA A 401 -42.37 5.33 23.59
C ALA A 401 -43.47 4.49 22.89
N GLU A 402 -44.45 5.18 22.27
CA GLU A 402 -45.53 4.55 21.48
C GLU A 402 -44.93 3.69 20.34
N SER A 403 -44.00 4.29 19.57
CA SER A 403 -43.39 3.62 18.44
C SER A 403 -42.60 2.40 18.89
N LEU A 404 -41.72 2.57 19.91
CA LEU A 404 -40.91 1.46 20.42
C LEU A 404 -41.76 0.36 21.07
N ALA A 405 -42.84 0.73 21.81
CA ALA A 405 -43.77 -0.25 22.37
C ALA A 405 -44.45 -1.09 21.28
N LEU A 406 -44.84 -0.43 20.19
CA LEU A 406 -45.42 -1.13 19.05
C LEU A 406 -44.41 -2.07 18.37
N ASP A 407 -43.19 -1.61 18.18
CA ASP A 407 -42.12 -2.43 17.57
C ASP A 407 -41.76 -3.63 18.44
N VAL A 408 -41.61 -3.44 19.74
CA VAL A 408 -41.32 -4.53 20.70
C VAL A 408 -42.48 -5.56 20.71
N LEU A 409 -43.73 -5.11 20.77
CA LEU A 409 -44.87 -6.02 20.79
C LEU A 409 -45.07 -6.74 19.45
N THR A 410 -44.86 -6.06 18.32
CA THR A 410 -44.83 -6.74 17.00
C THR A 410 -43.76 -7.81 16.92
N PHE A 411 -42.56 -7.52 17.40
CA PHE A 411 -41.48 -8.49 17.43
C PHE A 411 -41.82 -9.71 18.31
N LEU A 412 -42.28 -9.46 19.54
CA LEU A 412 -42.58 -10.54 20.50
C LEU A 412 -43.79 -11.39 20.09
N THR A 413 -44.81 -10.80 19.44
CA THR A 413 -46.02 -11.50 19.03
C THR A 413 -45.95 -12.12 17.65
N GLY A 414 -44.92 -11.71 16.85
CA GLY A 414 -44.83 -12.10 15.45
C GLY A 414 -45.87 -11.44 14.53
N ILE A 415 -46.68 -10.49 15.03
CA ILE A 415 -47.69 -9.77 14.26
C ILE A 415 -46.97 -8.85 13.28
N SER A 416 -47.18 -9.06 11.99
CA SER A 416 -46.59 -8.19 10.95
C SER A 416 -47.44 -6.94 10.78
N SER A 417 -46.81 -5.81 10.46
CA SER A 417 -47.46 -4.56 10.04
C SER A 417 -48.38 -4.74 8.81
N ARG A 418 -48.21 -5.88 8.07
CA ARG A 418 -49.03 -6.26 6.93
C ARG A 418 -50.31 -7.05 7.34
N ASP A 419 -50.44 -7.45 8.59
CA ASP A 419 -51.61 -8.11 9.09
C ASP A 419 -52.76 -7.11 9.27
N GLY A 420 -53.70 -7.17 8.34
CA GLY A 420 -54.84 -6.21 8.30
C GLY A 420 -55.86 -6.41 9.42
N LYS A 421 -55.77 -7.49 10.21
CA LYS A 421 -56.72 -7.75 11.31
C LYS A 421 -56.09 -7.51 12.67
N LEU A 422 -54.94 -8.10 12.94
CA LEU A 422 -54.31 -8.06 14.28
C LEU A 422 -53.51 -6.81 14.53
N PHE A 423 -52.78 -6.33 13.53
CA PHE A 423 -51.94 -5.13 13.70
C PHE A 423 -52.74 -3.84 14.06
N PRO A 424 -53.90 -3.56 13.44
CA PRO A 424 -54.75 -2.45 13.85
C PRO A 424 -55.24 -2.53 15.29
N VAL A 425 -55.54 -3.74 15.79
CA VAL A 425 -55.97 -3.98 17.18
C VAL A 425 -54.81 -3.68 18.12
N LEU A 426 -53.62 -4.26 17.85
CA LEU A 426 -52.42 -3.98 18.63
C LEU A 426 -52.07 -2.49 18.68
N ARG A 427 -52.11 -1.83 17.54
CA ARG A 427 -51.88 -0.38 17.44
C ARG A 427 -52.88 0.45 18.21
N ARG A 428 -54.15 0.04 18.24
CA ARG A 428 -55.20 0.72 19.00
C ARG A 428 -54.96 0.56 20.51
N ALA A 429 -54.63 -0.61 20.99
CA ALA A 429 -54.30 -0.87 22.38
C ALA A 429 -53.06 -0.07 22.85
N VAL A 430 -51.99 -0.06 22.07
CA VAL A 430 -50.81 0.75 22.33
C VAL A 430 -51.16 2.21 22.44
N ARG A 431 -51.95 2.77 21.51
CA ARG A 431 -52.41 4.16 21.54
C ARG A 431 -53.28 4.48 22.71
N ALA A 432 -54.18 3.61 23.11
CA ALA A 432 -55.06 3.80 24.27
C ALA A 432 -54.21 3.95 25.55
N VAL A 433 -53.22 3.09 25.74
CA VAL A 433 -52.29 3.14 26.87
C VAL A 433 -51.36 4.36 26.80
N THR A 434 -50.92 4.73 25.62
CA THR A 434 -50.09 5.95 25.42
C THR A 434 -50.78 7.21 25.89
N ASN A 435 -52.11 7.30 25.68
CA ASN A 435 -52.94 8.43 26.05
C ASN A 435 -53.50 8.33 27.47
N SER A 436 -53.26 7.25 28.21
CA SER A 436 -53.72 7.09 29.58
C SER A 436 -52.74 7.71 30.59
N GLU A 437 -53.21 7.92 31.84
CA GLU A 437 -52.35 8.42 32.91
C GLU A 437 -51.35 7.33 33.38
N MET A 438 -51.72 6.04 33.32
CA MET A 438 -50.90 4.92 33.72
C MET A 438 -50.38 4.20 32.46
N ARG A 439 -49.14 4.44 32.11
CA ARG A 439 -48.47 3.87 30.91
C ARG A 439 -47.61 2.70 31.27
N GLY A 440 -47.52 1.72 30.36
CA GLY A 440 -46.63 0.55 30.51
C GLY A 440 -47.03 -0.55 29.56
N LEU A 441 -46.04 -1.42 29.16
CA LEU A 441 -46.28 -2.54 28.28
C LEU A 441 -47.30 -3.56 28.85
N LEU A 442 -47.27 -3.79 30.15
CA LEU A 442 -48.26 -4.66 30.81
C LEU A 442 -49.67 -4.15 30.65
N ARG A 443 -49.89 -2.82 30.70
CA ARG A 443 -51.19 -2.22 30.47
C ARG A 443 -51.71 -2.36 29.06
N VAL A 444 -50.79 -2.47 28.08
CA VAL A 444 -51.20 -2.79 26.71
C VAL A 444 -51.75 -4.21 26.62
N ILE A 445 -51.18 -5.17 27.37
CA ILE A 445 -51.67 -6.53 27.43
C ILE A 445 -53.05 -6.55 28.08
N ASP A 446 -53.29 -5.78 29.14
CA ASP A 446 -54.57 -5.67 29.80
C ASP A 446 -55.63 -5.09 28.82
N ALA A 447 -55.26 -4.00 28.10
CA ALA A 447 -56.11 -3.39 27.09
C ALA A 447 -56.43 -4.25 25.85
N LEU A 448 -55.64 -5.29 25.60
CA LEU A 448 -55.88 -6.29 24.55
C LEU A 448 -56.84 -7.40 25.03
N ARG A 449 -56.98 -7.60 26.34
CA ARG A 449 -57.91 -8.59 26.93
C ARG A 449 -59.33 -8.06 27.11
N GLU A 450 -59.49 -6.75 27.21
CA GLU A 450 -60.77 -6.04 27.18
C GLU A 450 -61.30 -5.90 25.74
#